data_fe96c9b16d830415e4e447277af1d2d3
#
_entry.id   fe96c9b16d830415e4e447277af1d2d3
#
_cell.length_a   1.000
_cell.length_b   1.000
_cell.length_c   1.000
_cell.angle_alpha   90.00
_cell.angle_beta   90.00
_cell.angle_gamma   90.00
#
_symmetry.space_group_name_H-M   'P 1'
#
loop_
_entity.id
_entity.type
_entity.pdbx_description
1 polymer ?
#
loop_
_entity_poly.entity_id
_entity_poly.type
_entity_poly.pdbx_seq_one_letter_code
_entity_poly.pdbx_strand_id
1 'polypeptide(L)'
;MTAVSPLPPARGVPAPGPGLADRIRGALLGAAVGDALGGPVEGYSPEQIVARHGGRVTGIVGPWAGEQWRTARPLAPYHKGDGHVTDDTLMTHALIRVYGTVRDHLDAHAIAAHLVPELIGNPRWIPELEAEALPLQRVFLAEKWLVTRLHYAHADPREAGVGNVVNCGAAMYMAPVGLVNAGDPEGAYAEAAEIAGAHQSSYGREAAAVFAAGVAAACRLGAGPGDVVETCLRLAKDGTRAAIEAVCAVAERYSEPEAAQGGLRAAIAPYDTVGEEYRAPSLGARRPSRLHAIEELPIALGMLLVCGGRGRDTLLGAVNYGRDCDSIATMGGALAGALGGSAAIPAEWAEEVCRASRLDVDGPAAELTAVAREIHGRDLARRRAHEAAFAALEAGERA
;
A
#
# COMPACT_ATOMS: atom_id res chain seq x y z
N MET A 1 59.10 10.50 19.31
CA MET A 1 58.51 9.49 18.40
C MET A 1 57.15 9.11 18.96
N THR A 2 56.13 9.74 18.48
CA THR A 2 54.72 9.48 18.87
C THR A 2 54.21 8.32 18.00
N ALA A 3 53.82 7.23 18.62
CA ALA A 3 53.24 6.07 17.95
C ALA A 3 51.87 6.44 17.35
N VAL A 4 51.73 6.29 16.04
CA VAL A 4 50.47 6.43 15.31
C VAL A 4 49.65 5.18 15.60
N SER A 5 48.49 5.33 16.23
CA SER A 5 47.51 4.25 16.40
C SER A 5 47.04 3.72 15.02
N PRO A 6 46.93 2.39 14.86
CA PRO A 6 46.42 1.83 13.61
C PRO A 6 44.94 2.22 13.39
N LEU A 7 44.63 2.58 12.16
CA LEU A 7 43.27 2.81 11.70
C LEU A 7 42.39 1.57 11.98
N PRO A 8 41.11 1.77 12.41
CA PRO A 8 40.21 0.65 12.56
C PRO A 8 40.00 -0.05 11.21
N PRO A 9 39.75 -1.38 11.21
CA PRO A 9 39.57 -2.13 9.98
C PRO A 9 38.39 -1.57 9.21
N ALA A 10 38.53 -1.44 7.90
CA ALA A 10 37.45 -1.02 6.99
C ALA A 10 36.19 -1.87 7.26
N ARG A 11 35.07 -1.25 7.50
CA ARG A 11 33.77 -1.95 7.64
C ARG A 11 33.63 -2.80 6.38
N GLY A 12 33.48 -4.13 6.57
CA GLY A 12 33.25 -5.05 5.46
C GLY A 12 32.08 -4.53 4.61
N VAL A 13 32.24 -4.67 3.28
CA VAL A 13 31.12 -4.35 2.35
C VAL A 13 29.92 -5.17 2.79
N PRO A 14 28.78 -4.55 3.13
CA PRO A 14 27.57 -5.30 3.49
C PRO A 14 27.26 -6.29 2.37
N ALA A 15 26.80 -7.48 2.71
CA ALA A 15 26.29 -8.42 1.72
C ALA A 15 25.28 -7.68 0.82
N PRO A 16 25.31 -7.89 -0.51
CA PRO A 16 24.38 -7.21 -1.40
C PRO A 16 22.95 -7.53 -0.97
N GLY A 17 22.18 -6.51 -0.59
CA GLY A 17 20.76 -6.63 -0.29
C GLY A 17 19.95 -7.02 -1.55
N PRO A 18 18.65 -7.30 -1.41
CA PRO A 18 17.80 -7.67 -2.55
C PRO A 18 17.85 -6.60 -3.65
N GLY A 19 17.93 -7.06 -4.91
CA GLY A 19 17.92 -6.19 -6.08
C GLY A 19 16.51 -5.67 -6.39
N LEU A 20 16.38 -4.75 -7.38
CA LEU A 20 15.13 -4.13 -7.76
C LEU A 20 14.00 -5.15 -8.04
N ALA A 21 14.27 -6.15 -8.87
CA ALA A 21 13.28 -7.16 -9.24
C ALA A 21 12.77 -7.96 -8.03
N ASP A 22 13.67 -8.31 -7.11
CA ASP A 22 13.30 -9.06 -5.91
C ASP A 22 12.54 -8.18 -4.90
N ARG A 23 12.87 -6.89 -4.78
CA ARG A 23 12.10 -5.93 -3.98
C ARG A 23 10.71 -5.71 -4.53
N ILE A 24 10.57 -5.58 -5.84
CA ILE A 24 9.26 -5.47 -6.51
C ILE A 24 8.45 -6.74 -6.25
N ARG A 25 9.02 -7.91 -6.49
CA ARG A 25 8.35 -9.19 -6.22
C ARG A 25 7.96 -9.32 -4.73
N GLY A 26 8.88 -8.99 -3.83
CA GLY A 26 8.64 -9.02 -2.39
C GLY A 26 7.50 -8.09 -1.95
N ALA A 27 7.45 -6.88 -2.48
CA ALA A 27 6.39 -5.91 -2.19
C ALA A 27 5.01 -6.42 -2.66
N LEU A 28 4.93 -6.97 -3.87
CA LEU A 28 3.68 -7.52 -4.41
C LEU A 28 3.21 -8.77 -3.64
N LEU A 29 4.14 -9.66 -3.27
CA LEU A 29 3.82 -10.81 -2.40
C LEU A 29 3.36 -10.34 -1.04
N GLY A 30 4.06 -9.37 -0.44
CA GLY A 30 3.72 -8.84 0.88
C GLY A 30 2.33 -8.20 0.90
N ALA A 31 2.00 -7.43 -0.14
CA ALA A 31 0.68 -6.86 -0.32
C ALA A 31 -0.41 -7.94 -0.40
N ALA A 32 -0.26 -8.90 -1.32
CA ALA A 32 -1.25 -9.97 -1.53
C ALA A 32 -1.43 -10.87 -0.31
N VAL A 33 -0.34 -11.20 0.40
CA VAL A 33 -0.40 -12.00 1.63
C VAL A 33 -1.08 -11.20 2.75
N GLY A 34 -0.79 -9.90 2.87
CA GLY A 34 -1.43 -9.03 3.86
C GLY A 34 -2.94 -8.94 3.65
N ASP A 35 -3.35 -8.69 2.42
CA ASP A 35 -4.74 -8.67 1.96
C ASP A 35 -5.47 -9.99 2.31
N ALA A 36 -4.92 -11.12 1.88
CA ALA A 36 -5.54 -12.43 2.09
C ALA A 36 -5.61 -12.86 3.57
N LEU A 37 -4.65 -12.45 4.39
CA LEU A 37 -4.66 -12.71 5.84
C LEU A 37 -5.66 -11.81 6.57
N GLY A 38 -5.77 -10.55 6.16
CA GLY A 38 -6.62 -9.54 6.80
C GLY A 38 -8.09 -9.64 6.42
N GLY A 39 -8.39 -9.93 5.14
CA GLY A 39 -9.75 -9.94 4.62
C GLY A 39 -10.78 -10.71 5.45
N PRO A 40 -10.53 -11.96 5.89
CA PRO A 40 -11.51 -12.71 6.70
C PRO A 40 -11.82 -12.10 8.07
N VAL A 41 -10.95 -11.25 8.60
CA VAL A 41 -11.11 -10.64 9.93
C VAL A 41 -11.30 -9.10 9.87
N GLU A 42 -11.41 -8.54 8.66
CA GLU A 42 -11.68 -7.12 8.44
C GLU A 42 -13.00 -6.68 9.09
N GLY A 43 -12.94 -5.54 9.79
CA GLY A 43 -14.09 -4.93 10.45
C GLY A 43 -14.34 -5.41 11.88
N TYR A 44 -13.48 -6.26 12.42
CA TYR A 44 -13.58 -6.77 13.80
C TYR A 44 -12.52 -6.20 14.71
N SER A 45 -12.83 -6.12 16.00
CA SER A 45 -11.85 -5.69 17.00
C SER A 45 -10.86 -6.82 17.34
N PRO A 46 -9.69 -6.50 17.92
CA PRO A 46 -8.74 -7.50 18.40
C PRO A 46 -9.37 -8.54 19.33
N GLU A 47 -10.26 -8.09 20.22
CA GLU A 47 -10.95 -8.93 21.19
C GLU A 47 -11.94 -9.88 20.49
N GLN A 48 -12.65 -9.40 19.48
CA GLN A 48 -13.54 -10.19 18.66
C GLN A 48 -12.77 -11.26 17.87
N ILE A 49 -11.61 -10.90 17.30
CA ILE A 49 -10.72 -11.82 16.58
C ILE A 49 -10.26 -12.94 17.51
N VAL A 50 -9.76 -12.59 18.71
CA VAL A 50 -9.32 -13.56 19.71
C VAL A 50 -10.48 -14.46 20.15
N ALA A 51 -11.65 -13.90 20.41
CA ALA A 51 -12.84 -14.68 20.81
C ALA A 51 -13.28 -15.64 19.71
N ARG A 52 -13.21 -15.24 18.44
CA ARG A 52 -13.63 -16.04 17.28
C ARG A 52 -12.70 -17.21 16.99
N HIS A 53 -11.39 -16.98 17.08
CA HIS A 53 -10.36 -17.94 16.68
C HIS A 53 -9.74 -18.71 17.87
N GLY A 54 -10.17 -18.43 19.10
CA GLY A 54 -9.57 -19.03 20.32
C GLY A 54 -8.17 -18.50 20.62
N GLY A 55 -7.75 -17.41 19.95
CA GLY A 55 -6.45 -16.77 20.06
C GLY A 55 -6.23 -15.77 18.91
N ARG A 56 -5.03 -15.23 18.83
CA ARG A 56 -4.65 -14.37 17.72
C ARG A 56 -4.56 -15.17 16.41
N VAL A 57 -4.84 -14.51 15.29
CA VAL A 57 -4.56 -15.07 13.96
C VAL A 57 -3.06 -15.24 13.80
N THR A 58 -2.63 -16.45 13.41
CA THR A 58 -1.21 -16.81 13.22
C THR A 58 -0.90 -17.25 11.79
N GLY A 59 -1.88 -17.19 10.90
CA GLY A 59 -1.78 -17.60 9.51
C GLY A 59 -3.11 -17.45 8.78
N ILE A 60 -3.24 -18.10 7.64
CA ILE A 60 -4.46 -18.09 6.82
C ILE A 60 -5.62 -18.71 7.61
N VAL A 61 -6.76 -18.03 7.60
CA VAL A 61 -7.99 -18.47 8.25
C VAL A 61 -9.16 -18.45 7.26
N GLY A 62 -10.18 -19.26 7.56
CA GLY A 62 -11.41 -19.30 6.78
C GLY A 62 -12.32 -18.08 7.01
N PRO A 63 -13.43 -17.98 6.28
CA PRO A 63 -14.32 -16.85 6.34
C PRO A 63 -14.95 -16.68 7.73
N TRP A 64 -15.03 -15.45 8.20
CA TRP A 64 -15.64 -15.11 9.50
C TRP A 64 -17.05 -15.70 9.65
N ALA A 65 -17.87 -15.54 8.62
CA ALA A 65 -19.26 -16.02 8.61
C ALA A 65 -19.43 -17.49 8.21
N GLY A 66 -18.33 -18.25 8.11
CA GLY A 66 -18.38 -19.65 7.68
C GLY A 66 -19.03 -19.80 6.30
N GLU A 67 -19.93 -20.75 6.15
CA GLU A 67 -20.63 -21.01 4.87
C GLU A 67 -21.50 -19.85 4.37
N GLN A 68 -21.88 -18.92 5.25
CA GLN A 68 -22.73 -17.76 4.92
C GLN A 68 -21.93 -16.55 4.42
N TRP A 69 -20.66 -16.68 4.18
CA TRP A 69 -19.77 -15.58 3.84
C TRP A 69 -20.25 -14.74 2.65
N ARG A 70 -20.93 -15.34 1.66
CA ARG A 70 -21.44 -14.63 0.47
C ARG A 70 -22.54 -13.61 0.77
N THR A 71 -23.27 -13.78 1.86
CA THR A 71 -24.46 -12.98 2.19
C THR A 71 -24.35 -12.24 3.51
N ALA A 72 -23.28 -12.47 4.26
CA ALA A 72 -23.10 -11.93 5.60
C ALA A 72 -22.89 -10.40 5.64
N ARG A 73 -22.36 -9.84 4.56
CA ARG A 73 -22.10 -8.40 4.44
C ARG A 73 -22.86 -7.81 3.26
N PRO A 74 -23.90 -6.99 3.48
CA PRO A 74 -24.74 -6.47 2.39
C PRO A 74 -24.03 -5.43 1.51
N LEU A 75 -22.98 -4.76 2.01
CA LEU A 75 -22.26 -3.72 1.26
C LEU A 75 -20.92 -4.22 0.70
N ALA A 76 -20.31 -5.20 1.34
CA ALA A 76 -19.09 -5.86 0.92
C ALA A 76 -19.24 -7.35 1.23
N PRO A 77 -19.94 -8.11 0.37
CA PRO A 77 -20.48 -9.42 0.73
C PRO A 77 -19.43 -10.52 0.82
N TYR A 78 -18.23 -10.30 0.30
CA TYR A 78 -17.26 -11.36 0.12
C TYR A 78 -16.40 -11.54 1.37
N HIS A 79 -15.13 -11.56 1.38
CA HIS A 79 -14.24 -11.96 2.47
C HIS A 79 -14.26 -13.47 2.70
N LYS A 80 -13.95 -14.17 1.64
CA LYS A 80 -13.96 -15.64 1.64
C LYS A 80 -12.90 -16.21 2.58
N GLY A 81 -11.79 -15.52 2.79
CA GLY A 81 -10.66 -16.09 3.53
C GLY A 81 -10.01 -17.24 2.78
N ASP A 82 -9.44 -18.21 3.49
CA ASP A 82 -8.77 -19.38 2.91
C ASP A 82 -7.70 -19.01 1.85
N GLY A 83 -6.99 -17.91 2.08
CA GLY A 83 -5.96 -17.41 1.18
C GLY A 83 -6.47 -16.63 -0.05
N HIS A 84 -7.76 -16.27 -0.09
CA HIS A 84 -8.31 -15.49 -1.19
C HIS A 84 -8.07 -13.99 -0.95
N VAL A 85 -7.50 -13.34 -1.97
CA VAL A 85 -7.27 -11.90 -2.00
C VAL A 85 -8.55 -11.13 -2.27
N THR A 86 -8.58 -9.86 -1.85
CA THR A 86 -9.71 -8.94 -1.96
C THR A 86 -9.48 -7.87 -3.05
N ASP A 87 -10.16 -6.74 -2.95
CA ASP A 87 -10.00 -5.63 -3.88
C ASP A 87 -8.66 -4.91 -3.76
N ASP A 88 -7.98 -4.93 -2.63
CA ASP A 88 -6.62 -4.39 -2.48
C ASP A 88 -5.66 -4.97 -3.52
N THR A 89 -5.59 -6.29 -3.64
CA THR A 89 -4.76 -6.97 -4.62
C THR A 89 -5.29 -6.81 -6.05
N LEU A 90 -6.63 -6.89 -6.23
CA LEU A 90 -7.23 -6.69 -7.55
C LEU A 90 -6.92 -5.33 -8.14
N MET A 91 -7.01 -4.26 -7.33
CA MET A 91 -6.69 -2.90 -7.73
C MET A 91 -5.19 -2.71 -7.97
N THR A 92 -4.33 -3.28 -7.11
CA THR A 92 -2.88 -3.29 -7.29
C THR A 92 -2.49 -3.89 -8.65
N HIS A 93 -3.05 -5.06 -8.98
CA HIS A 93 -2.79 -5.71 -10.27
C HIS A 93 -3.41 -4.96 -11.46
N ALA A 94 -4.55 -4.29 -11.28
CA ALA A 94 -5.12 -3.42 -12.31
C ALA A 94 -4.17 -2.25 -12.62
N LEU A 95 -3.62 -1.61 -11.59
CA LEU A 95 -2.66 -0.50 -11.76
C LEU A 95 -1.36 -0.97 -12.43
N ILE A 96 -0.86 -2.17 -12.11
CA ILE A 96 0.32 -2.74 -12.80
C ILE A 96 0.06 -2.90 -14.30
N ARG A 97 -1.13 -3.35 -14.70
CA ARG A 97 -1.51 -3.45 -16.13
C ARG A 97 -1.57 -2.09 -16.80
N VAL A 98 -2.02 -1.06 -16.09
CA VAL A 98 -1.97 0.32 -16.60
C VAL A 98 -0.52 0.73 -16.88
N TYR A 99 0.39 0.50 -15.94
CA TYR A 99 1.82 0.74 -16.15
C TYR A 99 2.39 -0.07 -17.32
N GLY A 100 2.02 -1.35 -17.44
CA GLY A 100 2.42 -2.20 -18.57
C GLY A 100 1.95 -1.66 -19.94
N THR A 101 0.77 -1.04 -19.96
CA THR A 101 0.19 -0.44 -21.17
C THR A 101 0.82 0.92 -21.50
N VAL A 102 0.91 1.81 -20.54
CA VAL A 102 1.41 3.19 -20.71
C VAL A 102 2.94 3.22 -20.80
N ARG A 103 3.60 2.39 -20.00
CA ARG A 103 5.07 2.25 -19.90
C ARG A 103 5.78 3.56 -19.56
N ASP A 104 5.10 4.47 -18.88
CA ASP A 104 5.60 5.77 -18.42
C ASP A 104 4.97 6.13 -17.08
N HIS A 105 5.37 7.29 -16.51
CA HIS A 105 4.66 7.89 -15.39
C HIS A 105 3.20 8.08 -15.71
N LEU A 106 2.36 7.89 -14.71
CA LEU A 106 0.93 8.05 -14.83
C LEU A 106 0.45 9.40 -14.30
N ASP A 107 -0.68 9.85 -14.83
CA ASP A 107 -1.44 10.99 -14.32
C ASP A 107 -2.92 10.62 -14.15
N ALA A 108 -3.73 11.57 -13.72
CA ALA A 108 -5.17 11.35 -13.56
C ALA A 108 -5.87 10.99 -14.89
N HIS A 109 -5.36 11.47 -16.04
CA HIS A 109 -5.91 11.14 -17.35
C HIS A 109 -5.59 9.70 -17.74
N ALA A 110 -4.39 9.19 -17.41
CA ALA A 110 -4.04 7.79 -17.59
C ALA A 110 -4.96 6.85 -16.78
N ILE A 111 -5.34 7.25 -15.57
CA ILE A 111 -6.33 6.52 -14.76
C ILE A 111 -7.68 6.44 -15.48
N ALA A 112 -8.17 7.55 -16.00
CA ALA A 112 -9.42 7.57 -16.75
C ALA A 112 -9.36 6.73 -18.02
N ALA A 113 -8.25 6.83 -18.77
CA ALA A 113 -8.08 6.18 -20.07
C ALA A 113 -7.81 4.67 -19.98
N HIS A 114 -7.16 4.20 -18.90
CA HIS A 114 -6.68 2.82 -18.82
C HIS A 114 -7.21 2.06 -17.59
N LEU A 115 -7.24 2.64 -16.38
CA LEU A 115 -7.72 1.91 -15.20
C LEU A 115 -9.23 1.67 -15.27
N VAL A 116 -10.00 2.66 -15.69
CA VAL A 116 -11.47 2.51 -15.82
C VAL A 116 -11.83 1.37 -16.78
N PRO A 117 -11.29 1.29 -18.01
CA PRO A 117 -11.52 0.15 -18.88
C PRO A 117 -11.10 -1.20 -18.30
N GLU A 118 -10.02 -1.26 -17.49
CA GLU A 118 -9.63 -2.49 -16.79
C GLU A 118 -10.72 -2.96 -15.81
N LEU A 119 -11.41 -2.03 -15.16
CA LEU A 119 -12.43 -2.36 -14.17
C LEU A 119 -13.78 -2.78 -14.78
N ILE A 120 -14.14 -2.22 -15.94
CA ILE A 120 -15.49 -2.36 -16.52
C ILE A 120 -15.53 -3.11 -17.85
N GLY A 121 -14.39 -3.34 -18.49
CA GLY A 121 -14.33 -3.92 -19.84
C GLY A 121 -13.57 -5.25 -19.93
N ASN A 122 -12.73 -5.56 -18.96
CA ASN A 122 -11.84 -6.72 -19.00
C ASN A 122 -12.19 -7.74 -17.94
N PRO A 123 -13.02 -8.78 -18.22
CA PRO A 123 -13.29 -9.86 -17.28
C PRO A 123 -12.00 -10.56 -16.86
N ARG A 124 -11.91 -10.91 -15.59
CA ARG A 124 -10.78 -11.62 -15.01
C ARG A 124 -11.25 -12.60 -13.96
N TRP A 125 -10.40 -13.55 -13.62
CA TRP A 125 -10.65 -14.39 -12.46
C TRP A 125 -10.73 -13.52 -11.20
N ILE A 126 -11.88 -13.57 -10.53
CA ILE A 126 -12.09 -12.92 -9.24
C ILE A 126 -12.09 -13.99 -8.15
N PRO A 127 -11.04 -14.05 -7.31
CA PRO A 127 -10.85 -15.16 -6.37
C PRO A 127 -12.04 -15.43 -5.48
N GLU A 128 -12.59 -14.40 -4.85
CA GLU A 128 -13.73 -14.56 -3.95
C GLU A 128 -15.05 -14.89 -4.66
N LEU A 129 -15.18 -14.60 -5.95
CA LEU A 129 -16.33 -15.05 -6.75
C LEU A 129 -16.15 -16.45 -7.31
N GLU A 130 -14.89 -16.92 -7.36
CA GLU A 130 -14.51 -18.18 -8.02
C GLU A 130 -14.99 -18.26 -9.48
N ALA A 131 -14.96 -17.12 -10.16
CA ALA A 131 -15.46 -16.96 -11.52
C ALA A 131 -14.72 -15.85 -12.29
N GLU A 132 -14.78 -15.93 -13.61
CA GLU A 132 -14.45 -14.80 -14.48
C GLU A 132 -15.53 -13.73 -14.35
N ALA A 133 -15.14 -12.53 -13.94
CA ALA A 133 -16.05 -11.41 -13.74
C ALA A 133 -15.32 -10.08 -13.95
N LEU A 134 -16.07 -8.99 -14.08
CA LEU A 134 -15.48 -7.66 -14.10
C LEU A 134 -14.98 -7.29 -12.70
N PRO A 135 -13.76 -6.75 -12.56
CA PRO A 135 -13.26 -6.28 -11.26
C PRO A 135 -14.23 -5.35 -10.53
N LEU A 136 -14.98 -4.52 -11.28
CA LEU A 136 -16.02 -3.64 -10.72
C LEU A 136 -17.06 -4.38 -9.87
N GLN A 137 -17.30 -5.66 -10.09
CA GLN A 137 -18.28 -6.44 -9.31
C GLN A 137 -17.78 -6.69 -7.89
N ARG A 138 -16.44 -6.78 -7.71
CA ARG A 138 -15.84 -7.09 -6.41
C ARG A 138 -15.36 -5.86 -5.63
N VAL A 139 -14.87 -4.82 -6.31
CA VAL A 139 -14.35 -3.63 -5.65
C VAL A 139 -15.41 -2.86 -4.86
N PHE A 140 -14.96 -2.06 -3.89
CA PHE A 140 -15.82 -1.34 -2.96
C PHE A 140 -16.46 -0.09 -3.57
N LEU A 141 -17.22 0.66 -2.77
CA LEU A 141 -17.97 1.83 -3.23
C LEU A 141 -17.08 2.97 -3.69
N ALA A 142 -15.89 3.12 -3.11
CA ALA A 142 -14.96 4.18 -3.48
C ALA A 142 -14.46 4.00 -4.94
N GLU A 143 -14.15 2.77 -5.35
CA GLU A 143 -13.72 2.42 -6.71
C GLU A 143 -14.89 2.52 -7.69
N LYS A 144 -16.11 2.17 -7.26
CA LYS A 144 -17.32 2.37 -8.07
C LYS A 144 -17.62 3.84 -8.30
N TRP A 145 -17.30 4.70 -7.32
CA TRP A 145 -17.38 6.16 -7.49
C TRP A 145 -16.43 6.67 -8.58
N LEU A 146 -15.17 6.20 -8.56
CA LEU A 146 -14.19 6.52 -9.60
C LEU A 146 -14.77 6.23 -11.00
N VAL A 147 -15.30 5.02 -11.21
CA VAL A 147 -15.94 4.65 -12.49
C VAL A 147 -17.15 5.53 -12.78
N THR A 148 -18.00 5.82 -11.79
CA THR A 148 -19.17 6.66 -11.98
C THR A 148 -18.78 8.07 -12.44
N ARG A 149 -17.77 8.66 -11.81
CA ARG A 149 -17.31 10.02 -12.14
C ARG A 149 -16.64 10.08 -13.51
N LEU A 150 -15.73 9.16 -13.77
CA LEU A 150 -14.92 9.20 -14.99
C LEU A 150 -15.67 8.67 -16.23
N HIS A 151 -16.36 7.54 -16.10
CA HIS A 151 -17.00 6.88 -17.23
C HIS A 151 -18.40 7.42 -17.54
N TYR A 152 -19.24 7.60 -16.51
CA TYR A 152 -20.63 8.04 -16.73
C TYR A 152 -20.83 9.54 -16.64
N ALA A 153 -20.13 10.23 -15.73
CA ALA A 153 -20.29 11.67 -15.54
C ALA A 153 -19.28 12.52 -16.32
N HIS A 154 -18.29 11.89 -16.98
CA HIS A 154 -17.24 12.59 -17.74
C HIS A 154 -16.59 13.75 -16.98
N ALA A 155 -16.38 13.58 -15.66
CA ALA A 155 -15.71 14.56 -14.84
C ALA A 155 -14.23 14.73 -15.27
N ASP A 156 -13.66 15.91 -15.04
CA ASP A 156 -12.21 16.10 -15.20
C ASP A 156 -11.50 15.08 -14.30
N PRO A 157 -10.60 14.24 -14.85
CA PRO A 157 -9.92 13.21 -14.07
C PRO A 157 -9.19 13.74 -12.84
N ARG A 158 -8.65 14.94 -12.89
CA ARG A 158 -7.93 15.56 -11.75
C ARG A 158 -8.82 15.93 -10.57
N GLU A 159 -10.15 16.00 -10.79
CA GLU A 159 -11.15 16.37 -9.79
C GLU A 159 -12.18 15.27 -9.52
N ALA A 160 -12.07 14.13 -10.21
CA ALA A 160 -13.07 13.06 -10.13
C ALA A 160 -13.20 12.47 -8.73
N GLY A 161 -12.12 12.49 -7.93
CA GLY A 161 -12.11 12.03 -6.54
C GLY A 161 -12.85 12.94 -5.56
N VAL A 162 -13.17 14.20 -5.95
CA VAL A 162 -13.89 15.12 -5.07
C VAL A 162 -15.31 14.65 -4.83
N GLY A 163 -15.69 14.54 -3.56
CA GLY A 163 -17.03 14.07 -3.12
C GLY A 163 -17.10 12.56 -2.88
N ASN A 164 -16.05 11.80 -3.18
CA ASN A 164 -15.98 10.40 -2.81
C ASN A 164 -15.82 10.20 -1.30
N VAL A 165 -16.05 8.97 -0.84
CA VAL A 165 -15.68 8.54 0.51
C VAL A 165 -14.18 8.74 0.71
N VAL A 166 -13.79 9.38 1.80
CA VAL A 166 -12.37 9.54 2.16
C VAL A 166 -11.98 8.36 3.04
N ASN A 167 -11.28 7.40 2.46
CA ASN A 167 -10.80 6.19 3.12
C ASN A 167 -9.46 5.75 2.51
N CYS A 168 -8.98 4.54 2.84
CA CYS A 168 -7.74 3.97 2.30
C CYS A 168 -7.83 3.53 0.83
N GLY A 169 -9.01 3.54 0.20
CA GLY A 169 -9.24 2.94 -1.11
C GLY A 169 -8.29 3.40 -2.23
N ALA A 170 -7.75 4.64 -2.16
CA ALA A 170 -6.69 5.03 -3.07
C ALA A 170 -5.29 4.59 -2.58
N ALA A 171 -5.06 4.52 -1.26
CA ALA A 171 -3.75 4.20 -0.71
C ALA A 171 -3.38 2.72 -0.89
N MET A 172 -4.32 1.81 -0.62
CA MET A 172 -4.10 0.36 -0.58
C MET A 172 -3.41 -0.22 -1.83
N TYR A 173 -3.63 0.37 -3.01
CA TYR A 173 -3.08 -0.14 -4.28
C TYR A 173 -1.95 0.73 -4.87
N MET A 174 -1.36 1.67 -4.12
CA MET A 174 -0.31 2.59 -4.62
C MET A 174 1.12 2.03 -4.54
N ALA A 175 1.31 0.80 -4.06
CA ALA A 175 2.64 0.19 -4.05
C ALA A 175 3.33 0.21 -5.45
N PRO A 176 2.65 -0.08 -6.58
CA PRO A 176 3.27 -0.01 -7.91
C PRO A 176 3.88 1.36 -8.24
N VAL A 177 3.27 2.46 -7.78
CA VAL A 177 3.80 3.82 -7.98
C VAL A 177 5.13 4.00 -7.27
N GLY A 178 5.23 3.56 -6.01
CA GLY A 178 6.48 3.59 -5.27
C GLY A 178 7.56 2.71 -5.90
N LEU A 179 7.17 1.56 -6.46
CA LEU A 179 8.08 0.60 -7.08
C LEU A 179 8.66 1.08 -8.42
N VAL A 180 7.87 1.77 -9.25
CA VAL A 180 8.39 2.36 -10.51
C VAL A 180 9.27 3.58 -10.23
N ASN A 181 9.07 4.25 -9.09
CA ASN A 181 9.88 5.36 -8.59
C ASN A 181 10.91 4.89 -7.54
N ALA A 182 11.38 3.64 -7.60
CA ALA A 182 12.27 3.06 -6.60
C ALA A 182 13.49 3.95 -6.31
N GLY A 183 13.61 4.40 -5.05
CA GLY A 183 14.69 5.30 -4.61
C GLY A 183 14.42 6.80 -4.79
N ASP A 184 13.30 7.18 -5.43
CA ASP A 184 12.82 8.57 -5.58
C ASP A 184 11.47 8.76 -4.88
N PRO A 185 11.43 8.94 -3.56
CA PRO A 185 10.19 9.12 -2.81
C PRO A 185 9.45 10.43 -3.13
N GLU A 186 10.15 11.47 -3.54
CA GLU A 186 9.54 12.74 -3.98
C GLU A 186 8.77 12.56 -5.28
N GLY A 187 9.35 11.86 -6.26
CA GLY A 187 8.70 11.49 -7.51
C GLY A 187 7.48 10.59 -7.26
N ALA A 188 7.64 9.56 -6.42
CA ALA A 188 6.54 8.68 -6.03
C ALA A 188 5.38 9.42 -5.36
N TYR A 189 5.69 10.35 -4.44
CA TYR A 189 4.67 11.18 -3.79
C TYR A 189 3.91 12.04 -4.80
N ALA A 190 4.61 12.72 -5.71
CA ALA A 190 3.99 13.60 -6.69
C ALA A 190 3.10 12.82 -7.67
N GLU A 191 3.58 11.70 -8.20
CA GLU A 191 2.83 10.86 -9.11
C GLU A 191 1.61 10.23 -8.43
N ALA A 192 1.77 9.66 -7.23
CA ALA A 192 0.65 9.09 -6.49
C ALA A 192 -0.39 10.14 -6.09
N ALA A 193 0.02 11.34 -5.71
CA ALA A 193 -0.90 12.44 -5.44
C ALA A 193 -1.71 12.84 -6.68
N GLU A 194 -1.11 12.81 -7.87
CA GLU A 194 -1.78 13.12 -9.13
C GLU A 194 -2.81 12.04 -9.48
N ILE A 195 -2.40 10.77 -9.53
CA ILE A 195 -3.31 9.69 -9.91
C ILE A 195 -4.39 9.40 -8.88
N ALA A 196 -4.08 9.53 -7.58
CA ALA A 196 -5.06 9.35 -6.51
C ALA A 196 -6.14 10.44 -6.53
N GLY A 197 -5.87 11.61 -7.10
CA GLY A 197 -6.85 12.68 -7.31
C GLY A 197 -8.01 12.27 -8.21
N ALA A 198 -7.82 11.33 -9.13
CA ALA A 198 -8.88 10.75 -9.93
C ALA A 198 -9.84 9.88 -9.12
N HIS A 199 -9.37 9.35 -7.98
CA HIS A 199 -10.10 8.41 -7.15
C HIS A 199 -10.61 9.04 -5.85
N GLN A 200 -9.75 9.78 -5.15
CA GLN A 200 -10.06 10.33 -3.83
C GLN A 200 -9.56 11.77 -3.67
N SER A 201 -9.97 12.38 -2.57
CA SER A 201 -9.54 13.72 -2.17
C SER A 201 -9.07 13.72 -0.72
N SER A 202 -8.57 14.89 -0.25
CA SER A 202 -8.23 15.09 1.16
C SER A 202 -7.22 14.04 1.67
N TYR A 203 -7.47 13.48 2.85
CA TYR A 203 -6.58 12.52 3.52
C TYR A 203 -6.41 11.20 2.77
N GLY A 204 -7.40 10.76 1.98
CA GLY A 204 -7.27 9.56 1.16
C GLY A 204 -6.23 9.73 0.04
N ARG A 205 -6.24 10.89 -0.62
CA ARG A 205 -5.24 11.28 -1.62
C ARG A 205 -3.86 11.44 -0.98
N GLU A 206 -3.79 12.09 0.18
CA GLU A 206 -2.54 12.29 0.91
C GLU A 206 -1.92 10.96 1.37
N ALA A 207 -2.72 10.06 1.95
CA ALA A 207 -2.24 8.74 2.37
C ALA A 207 -1.69 7.92 1.20
N ALA A 208 -2.33 7.97 0.03
CA ALA A 208 -1.85 7.31 -1.18
C ALA A 208 -0.46 7.82 -1.60
N ALA A 209 -0.27 9.15 -1.59
CA ALA A 209 1.01 9.77 -1.93
C ALA A 209 2.12 9.42 -0.94
N VAL A 210 1.82 9.48 0.37
CA VAL A 210 2.79 9.15 1.43
C VAL A 210 3.15 7.66 1.41
N PHE A 211 2.17 6.78 1.18
CA PHE A 211 2.44 5.34 1.07
C PHE A 211 3.36 5.01 -0.11
N ALA A 212 3.07 5.55 -1.30
CA ALA A 212 3.95 5.36 -2.46
C ALA A 212 5.38 5.85 -2.19
N ALA A 213 5.53 7.02 -1.56
CA ALA A 213 6.84 7.54 -1.14
C ALA A 213 7.55 6.61 -0.15
N GLY A 214 6.82 6.03 0.80
CA GLY A 214 7.34 5.03 1.74
C GLY A 214 7.88 3.78 1.02
N VAL A 215 7.14 3.27 0.03
CA VAL A 215 7.57 2.13 -0.80
C VAL A 215 8.82 2.48 -1.62
N ALA A 216 8.87 3.67 -2.23
CA ALA A 216 10.05 4.12 -2.97
C ALA A 216 11.29 4.25 -2.06
N ALA A 217 11.11 4.76 -0.83
CA ALA A 217 12.17 4.85 0.18
C ALA A 217 12.65 3.45 0.62
N ALA A 218 11.72 2.51 0.82
CA ALA A 218 12.02 1.13 1.18
C ALA A 218 12.88 0.42 0.13
N CYS A 219 12.83 0.85 -1.13
CA CYS A 219 13.66 0.31 -2.20
C CYS A 219 15.12 0.78 -2.17
N ARG A 220 15.51 1.71 -1.31
CA ARG A 220 16.91 2.15 -1.19
C ARG A 220 17.77 1.06 -0.56
N LEU A 221 19.00 0.92 -1.05
CA LEU A 221 19.97 -0.01 -0.45
C LEU A 221 20.30 0.42 0.98
N GLY A 222 20.17 -0.54 1.91
CA GLY A 222 20.46 -0.31 3.32
C GLY A 222 19.37 0.44 4.08
N ALA A 223 18.24 0.77 3.44
CA ALA A 223 17.10 1.35 4.12
C ALA A 223 16.55 0.39 5.18
N GLY A 224 16.15 0.97 6.32
CA GLY A 224 15.42 0.29 7.37
C GLY A 224 14.05 0.92 7.61
N PRO A 225 13.25 0.36 8.52
CA PRO A 225 11.93 0.90 8.85
C PRO A 225 11.96 2.37 9.28
N GLY A 226 12.99 2.79 10.02
CA GLY A 226 13.17 4.19 10.44
C GLY A 226 13.33 5.15 9.26
N ASP A 227 14.12 4.77 8.24
CA ASP A 227 14.34 5.60 7.05
C ASP A 227 13.05 5.76 6.24
N VAL A 228 12.21 4.71 6.19
CA VAL A 228 10.89 4.74 5.55
C VAL A 228 9.98 5.72 6.28
N VAL A 229 9.89 5.60 7.60
CA VAL A 229 9.03 6.48 8.41
C VAL A 229 9.50 7.92 8.38
N GLU A 230 10.80 8.18 8.49
CA GLU A 230 11.36 9.53 8.35
C GLU A 230 10.99 10.17 7.01
N THR A 231 11.08 9.38 5.92
CA THR A 231 10.68 9.84 4.59
C THR A 231 9.19 10.14 4.52
N CYS A 232 8.33 9.27 5.07
CA CYS A 232 6.89 9.49 5.14
C CYS A 232 6.56 10.76 5.94
N LEU A 233 7.16 10.96 7.12
CA LEU A 233 6.97 12.15 7.94
C LEU A 233 7.43 13.44 7.25
N ARG A 234 8.52 13.40 6.53
CA ARG A 234 9.04 14.56 5.80
C ARG A 234 8.10 15.01 4.68
N LEU A 235 7.47 14.06 3.98
CA LEU A 235 6.60 14.34 2.83
C LEU A 235 5.14 14.56 3.22
N ALA A 236 4.66 13.87 4.25
CA ALA A 236 3.28 13.98 4.72
C ALA A 236 2.91 15.41 5.15
N LYS A 237 1.64 15.76 4.94
CA LYS A 237 1.07 17.07 5.26
C LYS A 237 0.01 16.95 6.36
N ASP A 238 -0.25 18.05 7.02
CA ASP A 238 -1.38 18.29 7.94
C ASP A 238 -1.68 17.12 8.88
N GLY A 239 -2.94 16.68 8.89
CA GLY A 239 -3.44 15.63 9.79
C GLY A 239 -2.83 14.25 9.51
N THR A 240 -2.46 13.93 8.27
CA THR A 240 -1.77 12.68 7.94
C THR A 240 -0.39 12.64 8.62
N ARG A 241 0.37 13.72 8.53
CA ARG A 241 1.66 13.85 9.23
C ARG A 241 1.50 13.72 10.73
N ALA A 242 0.57 14.46 11.31
CA ALA A 242 0.34 14.45 12.76
C ALA A 242 -0.05 13.05 13.26
N ALA A 243 -0.88 12.32 12.52
CA ALA A 243 -1.28 10.95 12.85
C ALA A 243 -0.09 9.97 12.76
N ILE A 244 0.73 10.04 11.71
CA ILE A 244 1.94 9.22 11.57
C ILE A 244 2.90 9.51 12.71
N GLU A 245 3.16 10.78 13.03
CA GLU A 245 4.04 11.20 14.12
C GLU A 245 3.58 10.63 15.46
N ALA A 246 2.29 10.75 15.77
CA ALA A 246 1.71 10.25 17.02
C ALA A 246 1.83 8.73 17.14
N VAL A 247 1.51 7.99 16.09
CA VAL A 247 1.57 6.52 16.09
C VAL A 247 3.01 6.04 16.15
N CYS A 248 3.92 6.59 15.34
CA CYS A 248 5.32 6.16 15.31
C CYS A 248 6.06 6.47 16.60
N ALA A 249 5.79 7.61 17.25
CA ALA A 249 6.35 7.92 18.58
C ALA A 249 5.95 6.92 19.67
N VAL A 250 4.79 6.28 19.53
CA VAL A 250 4.38 5.17 20.40
C VAL A 250 5.05 3.88 19.96
N ALA A 251 5.09 3.59 18.66
CA ALA A 251 5.67 2.37 18.09
C ALA A 251 7.13 2.15 18.51
N GLU A 252 7.93 3.21 18.57
CA GLU A 252 9.35 3.18 19.02
C GLU A 252 9.57 2.62 20.42
N ARG A 253 8.53 2.56 21.25
CA ARG A 253 8.60 2.06 22.64
C ARG A 253 8.41 0.56 22.75
N TYR A 254 8.08 -0.10 21.66
CA TYR A 254 7.72 -1.51 21.63
C TYR A 254 8.55 -2.29 20.60
N SER A 255 8.77 -3.57 20.89
CA SER A 255 9.40 -4.54 19.98
C SER A 255 8.47 -5.70 19.62
N GLU A 256 7.31 -5.76 20.29
CA GLU A 256 6.31 -6.82 20.12
C GLU A 256 4.97 -6.22 19.71
N PRO A 257 4.40 -6.64 18.58
CA PRO A 257 3.17 -6.06 18.03
C PRO A 257 1.97 -6.19 18.96
N GLU A 258 1.91 -7.29 19.72
CA GLU A 258 0.84 -7.53 20.69
C GLU A 258 0.83 -6.49 21.82
N ALA A 259 2.00 -6.19 22.37
CA ALA A 259 2.15 -5.21 23.43
C ALA A 259 1.89 -3.77 22.92
N ALA A 260 2.20 -3.50 21.64
CA ALA A 260 2.04 -2.19 21.04
C ALA A 260 0.58 -1.83 20.71
N GLN A 261 -0.25 -2.81 20.41
CA GLN A 261 -1.58 -2.66 19.80
C GLN A 261 -2.47 -1.62 20.50
N GLY A 262 -2.63 -1.71 21.82
CA GLY A 262 -3.44 -0.76 22.59
C GLY A 262 -2.86 0.65 22.57
N GLY A 263 -1.54 0.78 22.63
CA GLY A 263 -0.84 2.06 22.54
C GLY A 263 -1.00 2.73 21.18
N LEU A 264 -0.85 1.97 20.10
CA LEU A 264 -1.05 2.46 18.74
C LEU A 264 -2.50 2.90 18.51
N ARG A 265 -3.47 2.10 19.00
CA ARG A 265 -4.89 2.47 18.95
C ARG A 265 -5.18 3.76 19.71
N ALA A 266 -4.63 3.93 20.90
CA ALA A 266 -4.78 5.16 21.68
C ALA A 266 -4.14 6.38 20.98
N ALA A 267 -3.00 6.19 20.31
CA ALA A 267 -2.32 7.25 19.57
C ALA A 267 -3.12 7.75 18.37
N ILE A 268 -3.78 6.84 17.63
CA ILE A 268 -4.58 7.21 16.45
C ILE A 268 -5.99 7.70 16.81
N ALA A 269 -6.51 7.35 17.99
CA ALA A 269 -7.88 7.67 18.40
C ALA A 269 -8.28 9.17 18.27
N PRO A 270 -7.41 10.16 18.57
CA PRO A 270 -7.74 11.57 18.37
C PRO A 270 -8.03 11.95 16.91
N TYR A 271 -7.53 11.15 15.98
CA TYR A 271 -7.68 11.34 14.53
C TYR A 271 -8.79 10.45 13.94
N ASP A 272 -9.40 9.57 14.73
CA ASP A 272 -10.40 8.61 14.30
C ASP A 272 -11.83 9.16 14.53
N THR A 273 -12.56 9.44 13.46
CA THR A 273 -13.97 9.84 13.53
C THR A 273 -14.96 8.67 13.45
N VAL A 274 -14.49 7.46 13.20
CA VAL A 274 -15.33 6.25 13.11
C VAL A 274 -15.70 5.74 14.50
N GLY A 275 -14.79 5.85 15.47
CA GLY A 275 -14.98 5.40 16.84
C GLY A 275 -14.89 3.89 17.00
N GLU A 276 -15.42 3.41 18.13
CA GLU A 276 -15.32 1.99 18.51
C GLU A 276 -16.19 1.07 17.63
N GLU A 277 -17.36 1.56 17.21
CA GLU A 277 -18.28 0.79 16.35
C GLU A 277 -17.89 0.88 14.88
N TYR A 278 -16.74 0.32 14.56
CA TYR A 278 -16.25 0.26 13.21
C TYR A 278 -17.20 -0.49 12.28
N ARG A 279 -17.65 0.19 11.20
CA ARG A 279 -18.55 -0.37 10.19
C ARG A 279 -19.86 -0.98 10.74
N ALA A 280 -20.40 -0.47 11.84
CA ALA A 280 -21.77 -0.82 12.19
C ALA A 280 -22.66 -0.60 10.94
N PRO A 281 -23.45 -1.62 10.50
CA PRO A 281 -24.30 -1.52 9.32
C PRO A 281 -25.52 -0.63 9.62
N SER A 282 -25.26 0.64 9.87
CA SER A 282 -26.25 1.65 10.22
C SER A 282 -26.24 2.76 9.19
N LEU A 283 -27.20 3.68 9.29
CA LEU A 283 -27.17 4.93 8.52
C LEU A 283 -25.85 5.70 8.71
N GLY A 284 -25.15 5.47 9.82
CA GLY A 284 -23.81 5.98 10.10
C GLY A 284 -22.74 5.47 9.13
N ALA A 285 -22.86 4.25 8.61
CA ALA A 285 -21.97 3.69 7.59
C ALA A 285 -21.99 4.49 6.26
N ARG A 286 -22.95 5.35 6.07
CA ARG A 286 -23.02 6.29 4.93
C ARG A 286 -22.35 7.62 5.20
N ARG A 287 -21.85 7.87 6.39
CA ARG A 287 -21.07 9.08 6.68
C ARG A 287 -19.68 8.93 6.11
N PRO A 288 -19.22 9.90 5.30
CA PRO A 288 -17.83 9.89 4.85
C PRO A 288 -16.92 9.89 6.09
N SER A 289 -16.12 8.85 6.24
CA SER A 289 -15.04 8.87 7.21
C SER A 289 -13.86 9.59 6.57
N ARG A 290 -13.43 10.70 7.15
CA ARG A 290 -12.21 11.39 6.72
C ARG A 290 -10.94 10.75 7.30
N LEU A 291 -11.07 9.65 8.04
CA LEU A 291 -10.00 9.19 8.92
C LEU A 291 -9.54 7.78 8.68
N HIS A 292 -10.22 6.96 7.88
CA HIS A 292 -9.72 5.62 7.54
C HIS A 292 -8.31 5.68 6.93
N ALA A 293 -8.08 6.59 5.98
CA ALA A 293 -6.76 6.74 5.38
C ALA A 293 -5.70 7.23 6.38
N ILE A 294 -6.11 8.00 7.42
CA ILE A 294 -5.22 8.38 8.50
C ILE A 294 -4.95 7.20 9.43
N GLU A 295 -5.92 6.34 9.70
CA GLU A 295 -5.74 5.17 10.55
C GLU A 295 -4.83 4.13 9.91
N GLU A 296 -5.16 3.69 8.71
CA GLU A 296 -4.55 2.51 8.09
C GLU A 296 -3.06 2.71 7.81
N LEU A 297 -2.68 3.81 7.18
CA LEU A 297 -1.29 4.08 6.86
C LEU A 297 -0.41 4.29 8.11
N PRO A 298 -0.78 5.13 9.09
CA PRO A 298 0.02 5.26 10.32
C PRO A 298 0.18 3.94 11.08
N ILE A 299 -0.87 3.11 11.14
CA ILE A 299 -0.78 1.81 11.83
C ILE A 299 0.12 0.86 11.06
N ALA A 300 0.06 0.83 9.73
CA ALA A 300 0.98 0.03 8.91
C ALA A 300 2.45 0.42 9.15
N LEU A 301 2.74 1.74 9.17
CA LEU A 301 4.07 2.27 9.49
C LEU A 301 4.49 1.97 10.94
N GLY A 302 3.56 2.11 11.89
CA GLY A 302 3.79 1.78 13.30
C GLY A 302 4.12 0.29 13.49
N MET A 303 3.38 -0.61 12.85
CA MET A 303 3.64 -2.05 12.91
C MET A 303 4.97 -2.41 12.24
N LEU A 304 5.32 -1.75 11.13
CA LEU A 304 6.62 -1.92 10.50
C LEU A 304 7.78 -1.57 11.44
N LEU A 305 7.64 -0.45 12.21
CA LEU A 305 8.62 -0.04 13.22
C LEU A 305 8.71 -1.04 14.37
N VAL A 306 7.58 -1.36 15.00
CA VAL A 306 7.51 -2.31 16.13
C VAL A 306 8.17 -3.63 15.78
N CYS A 307 7.91 -4.12 14.57
CA CYS A 307 8.45 -5.40 14.11
C CYS A 307 9.85 -5.30 13.52
N GLY A 308 10.46 -4.11 13.47
CA GLY A 308 11.80 -3.92 12.89
C GLY A 308 11.91 -4.35 11.43
N GLY A 309 10.81 -4.26 10.67
CA GLY A 309 10.74 -4.64 9.26
C GLY A 309 10.63 -6.16 9.01
N ARG A 310 10.49 -6.99 10.05
CA ARG A 310 10.27 -8.43 9.89
C ARG A 310 8.90 -8.68 9.28
N GLY A 311 8.86 -9.18 8.03
CA GLY A 311 7.64 -9.28 7.24
C GLY A 311 6.54 -10.11 7.92
N ARG A 312 6.88 -11.31 8.44
CA ARG A 312 5.92 -12.17 9.16
C ARG A 312 5.25 -11.43 10.32
N ASP A 313 6.05 -10.79 11.16
CA ASP A 313 5.55 -10.12 12.37
C ASP A 313 4.76 -8.86 12.01
N THR A 314 5.21 -8.11 10.99
CA THR A 314 4.49 -6.95 10.47
C THR A 314 3.10 -7.32 9.97
N LEU A 315 3.01 -8.38 9.16
CA LEU A 315 1.74 -8.91 8.64
C LEU A 315 0.80 -9.34 9.78
N LEU A 316 1.28 -10.17 10.72
CA LEU A 316 0.46 -10.64 11.83
C LEU A 316 0.07 -9.52 12.79
N GLY A 317 0.97 -8.56 13.04
CA GLY A 317 0.68 -7.38 13.85
C GLY A 317 -0.45 -6.55 13.24
N ALA A 318 -0.37 -6.29 11.94
CA ALA A 318 -1.38 -5.55 11.18
C ALA A 318 -2.74 -6.27 11.17
N VAL A 319 -2.76 -7.56 10.84
CA VAL A 319 -4.00 -8.38 10.81
C VAL A 319 -4.68 -8.41 12.18
N ASN A 320 -3.93 -8.65 13.25
CA ASN A 320 -4.48 -8.74 14.61
C ASN A 320 -4.80 -7.35 15.22
N TYR A 321 -4.44 -6.26 14.57
CA TYR A 321 -4.92 -4.93 14.93
C TYR A 321 -6.43 -4.81 14.69
N GLY A 322 -6.97 -5.57 13.75
CA GLY A 322 -8.38 -5.54 13.39
C GLY A 322 -8.75 -4.29 12.57
N ARG A 323 -10.02 -3.94 12.58
CA ARG A 323 -10.61 -2.83 11.80
C ARG A 323 -10.38 -3.03 10.29
N ASP A 324 -9.79 -2.11 9.58
CA ASP A 324 -9.42 -2.25 8.16
C ASP A 324 -8.06 -2.97 8.03
N CYS A 325 -7.97 -4.15 8.62
CA CYS A 325 -6.71 -4.84 8.80
C CYS A 325 -6.14 -5.47 7.54
N ASP A 326 -6.94 -5.73 6.53
CA ASP A 326 -6.47 -6.17 5.21
C ASP A 326 -5.70 -5.06 4.52
N SER A 327 -6.23 -3.83 4.46
CA SER A 327 -5.52 -2.67 3.92
C SER A 327 -4.28 -2.31 4.74
N ILE A 328 -4.36 -2.37 6.09
CA ILE A 328 -3.19 -2.15 6.96
C ILE A 328 -2.10 -3.19 6.66
N ALA A 329 -2.47 -4.47 6.54
CA ALA A 329 -1.54 -5.55 6.28
C ALA A 329 -1.03 -5.54 4.83
N THR A 330 -1.84 -5.14 3.86
CA THR A 330 -1.44 -4.89 2.46
C THR A 330 -0.32 -3.86 2.40
N MET A 331 -0.52 -2.71 3.02
CA MET A 331 0.49 -1.65 3.05
C MET A 331 1.74 -2.06 3.86
N GLY A 332 1.56 -2.63 5.05
CA GLY A 332 2.66 -3.10 5.89
C GLY A 332 3.48 -4.20 5.23
N GLY A 333 2.80 -5.15 4.58
CA GLY A 333 3.42 -6.24 3.83
C GLY A 333 4.19 -5.76 2.60
N ALA A 334 3.62 -4.80 1.85
CA ALA A 334 4.31 -4.18 0.71
C ALA A 334 5.60 -3.46 1.14
N LEU A 335 5.57 -2.70 2.24
CA LEU A 335 6.75 -2.02 2.79
C LEU A 335 7.80 -3.02 3.25
N ALA A 336 7.42 -4.07 4.00
CA ALA A 336 8.34 -5.10 4.46
C ALA A 336 8.98 -5.88 3.29
N GLY A 337 8.17 -6.20 2.27
CA GLY A 337 8.65 -6.85 1.05
C GLY A 337 9.57 -5.96 0.21
N ALA A 338 9.30 -4.65 0.12
CA ALA A 338 10.19 -3.69 -0.53
C ALA A 338 11.52 -3.54 0.20
N LEU A 339 11.53 -3.60 1.53
CA LEU A 339 12.75 -3.56 2.36
C LEU A 339 13.59 -4.83 2.22
N GLY A 340 12.96 -5.99 2.39
CA GLY A 340 13.67 -7.27 2.55
C GLY A 340 13.63 -8.19 1.33
N GLY A 341 12.97 -7.80 0.23
CA GLY A 341 12.74 -8.66 -0.93
C GLY A 341 11.72 -9.77 -0.65
N SER A 342 11.60 -10.71 -1.57
CA SER A 342 10.65 -11.83 -1.47
C SER A 342 10.91 -12.74 -0.27
N ALA A 343 12.16 -12.82 0.20
CA ALA A 343 12.52 -13.61 1.39
C ALA A 343 11.95 -13.06 2.70
N ALA A 344 11.51 -11.80 2.75
CA ALA A 344 10.85 -11.21 3.92
C ALA A 344 9.44 -11.77 4.15
N ILE A 345 8.82 -12.32 3.11
CA ILE A 345 7.45 -12.84 3.16
C ILE A 345 7.49 -14.36 3.33
N PRO A 346 6.76 -14.93 4.29
CA PRO A 346 6.72 -16.38 4.49
C PRO A 346 6.29 -17.12 3.21
N ALA A 347 7.16 -18.04 2.75
CA ALA A 347 6.94 -18.74 1.49
C ALA A 347 5.64 -19.57 1.53
N GLU A 348 5.35 -20.19 2.65
CA GLU A 348 4.15 -20.98 2.86
C GLU A 348 2.84 -20.17 2.67
N TRP A 349 2.84 -18.91 3.10
CA TRP A 349 1.67 -18.03 2.88
C TRP A 349 1.61 -17.55 1.45
N ALA A 350 2.76 -17.17 0.87
CA ALA A 350 2.81 -16.72 -0.52
C ALA A 350 2.33 -17.81 -1.49
N GLU A 351 2.79 -19.05 -1.32
CA GLU A 351 2.37 -20.21 -2.11
C GLU A 351 0.86 -20.48 -1.97
N GLU A 352 0.34 -20.47 -0.74
CA GLU A 352 -1.07 -20.72 -0.46
C GLU A 352 -1.98 -19.65 -1.06
N VAL A 353 -1.62 -18.35 -0.89
CA VAL A 353 -2.38 -17.22 -1.44
C VAL A 353 -2.38 -17.25 -2.97
N CYS A 354 -1.21 -17.47 -3.59
CA CYS A 354 -1.11 -17.58 -5.05
C CYS A 354 -1.95 -18.76 -5.57
N ARG A 355 -1.92 -19.90 -4.88
CA ARG A 355 -2.69 -21.09 -5.25
C ARG A 355 -4.20 -20.87 -5.09
N ALA A 356 -4.65 -20.39 -3.91
CA ALA A 356 -6.08 -20.19 -3.61
C ALA A 356 -6.69 -19.13 -4.54
N SER A 357 -5.99 -18.05 -4.77
CA SER A 357 -6.45 -16.93 -5.60
C SER A 357 -6.20 -17.10 -7.10
N ARG A 358 -5.49 -18.16 -7.52
CA ARG A 358 -4.95 -18.30 -8.90
C ARG A 358 -4.19 -17.05 -9.33
N LEU A 359 -3.40 -16.50 -8.40
CA LEU A 359 -2.71 -15.24 -8.58
C LEU A 359 -1.33 -15.48 -9.17
N ASP A 360 -1.04 -14.83 -10.31
CA ASP A 360 0.31 -14.70 -10.84
C ASP A 360 0.94 -13.41 -10.25
N VAL A 361 2.04 -13.54 -9.54
CA VAL A 361 2.83 -12.40 -9.04
C VAL A 361 4.10 -12.23 -9.87
N ASP A 362 4.65 -13.31 -10.41
CA ASP A 362 5.95 -13.29 -11.09
C ASP A 362 5.90 -12.52 -12.41
N GLY A 363 4.87 -12.75 -13.23
CA GLY A 363 4.65 -12.02 -14.48
C GLY A 363 4.51 -10.50 -14.25
N PRO A 364 3.55 -10.04 -13.44
CA PRO A 364 3.41 -8.64 -13.06
C PRO A 364 4.65 -8.01 -12.44
N ALA A 365 5.38 -8.74 -11.60
CA ALA A 365 6.64 -8.24 -11.00
C ALA A 365 7.73 -8.03 -12.06
N ALA A 366 7.86 -8.97 -13.02
CA ALA A 366 8.81 -8.84 -14.12
C ALA A 366 8.44 -7.66 -15.05
N GLU A 367 7.15 -7.52 -15.39
CA GLU A 367 6.65 -6.41 -16.20
C GLU A 367 6.91 -5.06 -15.50
N LEU A 368 6.51 -4.91 -14.24
CA LEU A 368 6.71 -3.67 -13.49
C LEU A 368 8.21 -3.34 -13.34
N THR A 369 9.06 -4.35 -13.20
CA THR A 369 10.52 -4.17 -13.18
C THR A 369 11.05 -3.61 -14.50
N ALA A 370 10.54 -4.09 -15.63
CA ALA A 370 10.90 -3.57 -16.94
C ALA A 370 10.45 -2.12 -17.10
N VAL A 371 9.20 -1.82 -16.74
CA VAL A 371 8.63 -0.47 -16.76
C VAL A 371 9.43 0.50 -15.88
N ALA A 372 9.77 0.10 -14.65
CA ALA A 372 10.56 0.92 -13.74
C ALA A 372 11.92 1.31 -14.34
N ARG A 373 12.58 0.37 -15.05
CA ARG A 373 13.85 0.65 -15.74
C ARG A 373 13.68 1.61 -16.91
N GLU A 374 12.60 1.49 -17.68
CA GLU A 374 12.29 2.39 -18.79
C GLU A 374 11.98 3.81 -18.31
N ILE A 375 11.17 3.95 -17.27
CA ILE A 375 10.85 5.23 -16.63
C ILE A 375 12.14 5.89 -16.14
N HIS A 376 12.96 5.16 -15.36
CA HIS A 376 14.24 5.68 -14.88
C HIS A 376 15.15 6.16 -16.02
N GLY A 377 15.20 5.41 -17.14
CA GLY A 377 15.98 5.80 -18.32
C GLY A 377 15.50 7.12 -18.93
N ARG A 378 14.18 7.32 -19.06
CA ARG A 378 13.58 8.56 -19.56
C ARG A 378 13.80 9.74 -18.62
N ASP A 379 13.67 9.53 -17.33
CA ASP A 379 13.93 10.57 -16.32
C ASP A 379 15.37 11.05 -16.34
N LEU A 380 16.31 10.11 -16.46
CA LEU A 380 17.71 10.46 -16.59
C LEU A 380 17.97 11.27 -17.87
N ALA A 381 17.36 10.88 -19.00
CA ALA A 381 17.49 11.63 -20.26
C ALA A 381 16.90 13.05 -20.13
N ARG A 382 15.69 13.17 -19.53
CA ARG A 382 15.03 14.46 -19.28
C ARG A 382 15.87 15.35 -18.37
N ARG A 383 16.43 14.81 -17.30
CA ARG A 383 17.29 15.55 -16.36
C ARG A 383 18.55 16.06 -17.05
N ARG A 384 19.24 15.24 -17.85
CA ARG A 384 20.41 15.67 -18.62
C ARG A 384 20.09 16.76 -19.64
N ALA A 385 18.94 16.67 -20.33
CA ALA A 385 18.50 17.70 -21.27
C ALA A 385 18.24 19.03 -20.55
N HIS A 386 17.60 18.99 -19.37
CA HIS A 386 17.37 20.18 -18.53
C HIS A 386 18.69 20.79 -18.05
N GLU A 387 19.62 19.99 -17.55
CA GLU A 387 20.96 20.44 -17.13
C GLU A 387 21.71 21.15 -18.28
N ALA A 388 21.68 20.56 -19.48
CA ALA A 388 22.32 21.16 -20.67
C ALA A 388 21.67 22.50 -21.07
N ALA A 389 20.31 22.54 -21.04
CA ALA A 389 19.59 23.80 -21.36
C ALA A 389 19.90 24.91 -20.33
N PHE A 390 19.91 24.56 -19.04
CA PHE A 390 20.23 25.54 -17.98
C PHE A 390 21.66 26.04 -18.08
N ALA A 391 22.63 25.14 -18.33
CA ALA A 391 24.04 25.56 -18.54
C ALA A 391 24.22 26.50 -19.74
N ALA A 392 23.44 26.28 -20.82
CA ALA A 392 23.47 27.19 -21.98
C ALA A 392 22.95 28.61 -21.65
N LEU A 393 21.86 28.67 -20.82
CA LEU A 393 21.34 29.98 -20.35
C LEU A 393 22.38 30.73 -19.50
N GLU A 394 23.01 30.03 -18.55
CA GLU A 394 24.08 30.60 -17.72
C GLU A 394 25.28 31.11 -18.53
N ALA A 395 25.64 30.40 -19.61
CA ALA A 395 26.73 30.80 -20.49
C ALA A 395 26.37 32.06 -21.30
N GLY A 396 25.11 32.20 -21.74
CA GLY A 396 24.60 33.38 -22.45
C GLY A 396 24.56 34.66 -21.60
N GLU A 397 24.39 34.54 -20.28
CA GLU A 397 24.44 35.71 -19.37
C GLU A 397 25.86 36.23 -19.11
N ARG A 398 26.89 35.43 -19.42
CA ARG A 398 28.30 35.79 -19.24
C ARG A 398 28.97 36.36 -20.52
N ALA A 399 28.25 36.32 -21.64
CA ALA A 399 28.68 36.84 -22.92
C ALA A 399 28.16 38.28 -23.14
#